data_83c1c9be1479a9eb98509eaf6ddb855b
#
_entry.id   83c1c9be1479a9eb98509eaf6ddb855b
#
_cell.length_a   1.000
_cell.length_b   1.000
_cell.length_c   1.000
_cell.angle_alpha   90.00
_cell.angle_beta   90.00
_cell.angle_gamma   90.00
#
_symmetry.space_group_name_H-M   'P 1'
#
loop_
_entity.id
_entity.type
_entity.pdbx_description
1 polymer ?
#
loop_
_entity_poly.entity_id
_entity_poly.type
_entity_poly.pdbx_seq_one_letter_code
_entity_poly.pdbx_strand_id
1 'polypeptide(L)'
;MDFFNQNGYATLSPAWPGDSATVAESRANPGAIANRGVTEIADSYAKVIASLSEPPIVIGHSFGGLIAQVILGRGIAAAGIAIDPAPIKGVWQLPISALKASFPVLGNPFNLKKAVSLTYNQFRYGFANAVPEEEARELYERWTIPAPGRPLFQAATATFAGSETKVNTANTTRGPLLITGGEKDHIAPPILGKASLKKYNSSVITEFKLFGGRGHSLIVDHGWKEVAQYSLAWLNEKGL
;
A
#
# COMPACT_ATOMS: atom_id res chain seq x y z
N MET A 1 4.90 -12.28 7.46
CA MET A 1 5.90 -13.16 6.81
C MET A 1 5.73 -14.60 7.21
N ASP A 2 5.66 -14.93 8.51
CA ASP A 2 5.58 -16.33 8.99
C ASP A 2 4.47 -17.15 8.35
N PHE A 3 3.30 -16.56 8.11
CA PHE A 3 2.19 -17.22 7.42
C PHE A 3 2.58 -17.74 6.03
N PHE A 4 3.23 -16.93 5.20
CA PHE A 4 3.66 -17.35 3.87
C PHE A 4 4.86 -18.29 3.93
N ASN A 5 5.81 -18.11 4.87
CA ASN A 5 6.91 -19.04 5.08
C ASN A 5 6.40 -20.45 5.45
N GLN A 6 5.38 -20.53 6.30
CA GLN A 6 4.75 -21.81 6.68
C GLN A 6 3.98 -22.48 5.53
N ASN A 7 3.69 -21.73 4.45
CA ASN A 7 3.02 -22.22 3.25
C ASN A 7 3.98 -22.36 2.04
N GLY A 8 5.29 -22.46 2.29
CA GLY A 8 6.27 -22.81 1.25
C GLY A 8 6.93 -21.63 0.51
N TYR A 9 6.64 -20.38 0.87
CA TYR A 9 7.26 -19.21 0.26
C TYR A 9 8.44 -18.71 1.07
N ALA A 10 9.53 -18.35 0.42
CA ALA A 10 10.58 -17.53 1.04
C ALA A 10 10.15 -16.05 1.04
N THR A 11 10.17 -15.39 2.20
CA THR A 11 9.67 -14.00 2.30
C THR A 11 10.77 -13.01 2.65
N LEU A 12 10.71 -11.84 2.01
CA LEU A 12 11.55 -10.67 2.29
C LEU A 12 10.64 -9.46 2.59
N SER A 13 11.07 -8.63 3.54
CA SER A 13 10.41 -7.36 3.85
C SER A 13 11.45 -6.24 3.91
N PRO A 14 11.91 -5.77 2.73
CA PRO A 14 12.87 -4.67 2.70
C PRO A 14 12.25 -3.40 3.25
N ALA A 15 13.00 -2.68 4.08
CA ALA A 15 12.57 -1.39 4.61
C ALA A 15 12.52 -0.31 3.50
N TRP A 16 11.72 0.72 3.71
CA TRP A 16 11.79 1.91 2.88
C TRP A 16 13.11 2.66 3.12
N PRO A 17 13.63 3.38 2.11
CA PRO A 17 14.82 4.20 2.30
C PRO A 17 14.64 5.19 3.45
N GLY A 18 15.50 5.11 4.45
CA GLY A 18 15.44 5.93 5.66
C GLY A 18 14.54 5.41 6.77
N ASP A 19 13.88 4.27 6.59
CA ASP A 19 13.17 3.61 7.69
C ASP A 19 14.16 3.02 8.70
N SER A 20 13.77 3.02 9.96
CA SER A 20 14.59 2.51 11.05
C SER A 20 14.25 1.06 11.40
N ALA A 21 15.11 0.37 12.12
CA ALA A 21 14.91 -1.03 12.47
C ALA A 21 13.75 -1.25 13.46
N THR A 22 13.43 -0.24 14.26
CA THR A 22 12.39 -0.31 15.28
C THR A 22 11.44 0.89 15.24
N VAL A 23 10.22 0.69 15.75
CA VAL A 23 9.24 1.75 15.94
C VAL A 23 9.77 2.89 16.81
N ALA A 24 10.51 2.55 17.87
CA ALA A 24 11.11 3.54 18.78
C ALA A 24 12.15 4.42 18.06
N GLU A 25 13.01 3.83 17.26
CA GLU A 25 14.00 4.56 16.46
C GLU A 25 13.34 5.43 15.39
N SER A 26 12.30 4.91 14.69
CA SER A 26 11.55 5.67 13.70
C SER A 26 10.88 6.90 14.34
N ARG A 27 10.33 6.76 15.55
CA ARG A 27 9.76 7.88 16.31
C ARG A 27 10.81 8.88 16.77
N ALA A 28 12.00 8.43 17.13
CA ALA A 28 13.10 9.27 17.59
C ALA A 28 13.77 10.04 16.43
N ASN A 29 13.77 9.51 15.23
CA ASN A 29 14.43 10.10 14.05
C ASN A 29 13.50 10.23 12.84
N PRO A 30 12.43 11.03 12.92
CA PRO A 30 11.48 11.19 11.81
C PRO A 30 12.11 11.82 10.55
N GLY A 31 13.23 12.51 10.70
CA GLY A 31 13.95 13.13 9.59
C GLY A 31 14.54 12.14 8.59
N ALA A 32 14.88 10.93 9.02
CA ALA A 32 15.50 9.91 8.17
C ALA A 32 14.60 9.47 7.00
N ILE A 33 13.29 9.33 7.25
CA ILE A 33 12.31 8.92 6.23
C ILE A 33 11.68 10.13 5.51
N ALA A 34 11.93 11.36 5.97
CA ALA A 34 11.35 12.56 5.39
C ALA A 34 11.68 12.72 3.90
N ASN A 35 10.75 13.34 3.15
CA ASN A 35 10.91 13.65 1.73
C ASN A 35 11.12 12.46 0.77
N ARG A 36 10.91 11.22 1.21
CA ARG A 36 10.96 10.04 0.33
C ARG A 36 9.74 10.04 -0.60
N GLY A 37 9.97 9.78 -1.89
CA GLY A 37 8.94 9.77 -2.92
C GLY A 37 8.64 8.37 -3.45
N VAL A 38 7.49 8.21 -4.12
CA VAL A 38 7.02 6.90 -4.64
C VAL A 38 8.06 6.28 -5.60
N THR A 39 8.61 7.04 -6.54
CA THR A 39 9.60 6.53 -7.50
C THR A 39 10.88 6.06 -6.80
N GLU A 40 11.41 6.85 -5.85
CA GLU A 40 12.60 6.49 -5.08
C GLU A 40 12.41 5.18 -4.32
N ILE A 41 11.25 5.01 -3.68
CA ILE A 41 10.91 3.79 -2.95
C ILE A 41 10.75 2.61 -3.92
N ALA A 42 10.04 2.79 -5.04
CA ALA A 42 9.90 1.74 -6.05
C ALA A 42 11.25 1.32 -6.66
N ASP A 43 12.17 2.27 -6.87
CA ASP A 43 13.51 2.00 -7.38
C ASP A 43 14.39 1.27 -6.36
N SER A 44 14.21 1.52 -5.07
CA SER A 44 14.89 0.76 -4.01
C SER A 44 14.45 -0.71 -4.00
N TYR A 45 13.16 -0.97 -4.13
CA TYR A 45 12.65 -2.34 -4.27
C TYR A 45 13.10 -3.00 -5.57
N ALA A 46 13.12 -2.27 -6.69
CA ALA A 46 13.62 -2.80 -7.96
C ALA A 46 15.09 -3.26 -7.85
N LYS A 47 15.94 -2.56 -7.07
CA LYS A 47 17.33 -2.99 -6.80
C LYS A 47 17.37 -4.30 -6.00
N VAL A 48 16.51 -4.45 -5.00
CA VAL A 48 16.41 -5.71 -4.25
C VAL A 48 15.96 -6.84 -5.17
N ILE A 49 14.92 -6.62 -5.97
CA ILE A 49 14.41 -7.60 -6.93
C ILE A 49 15.50 -8.03 -7.92
N ALA A 50 16.30 -7.09 -8.43
CA ALA A 50 17.39 -7.38 -9.34
C ALA A 50 18.51 -8.27 -8.73
N SER A 51 18.57 -8.39 -7.41
CA SER A 51 19.51 -9.27 -6.71
C SER A 51 18.96 -10.68 -6.45
N LEU A 52 17.68 -10.93 -6.76
CA LEU A 52 17.06 -12.24 -6.59
C LEU A 52 17.33 -13.13 -7.81
N SER A 53 17.33 -14.43 -7.59
CA SER A 53 17.49 -15.44 -8.67
C SER A 53 16.29 -15.50 -9.60
N GLU A 54 15.10 -15.14 -9.09
CA GLU A 54 13.84 -15.21 -9.85
C GLU A 54 12.95 -14.00 -9.52
N PRO A 55 12.07 -13.58 -10.46
CA PRO A 55 11.11 -12.53 -10.18
C PRO A 55 10.19 -12.90 -9.03
N PRO A 56 10.06 -12.06 -7.98
CA PRO A 56 9.24 -12.38 -6.82
C PRO A 56 7.75 -12.10 -7.05
N ILE A 57 6.90 -12.66 -6.20
CA ILE A 57 5.56 -12.16 -5.94
C ILE A 57 5.70 -10.92 -5.06
N VAL A 58 5.10 -9.80 -5.45
CA VAL A 58 5.14 -8.56 -4.66
C VAL A 58 3.79 -8.31 -3.99
N ILE A 59 3.80 -8.19 -2.67
CA ILE A 59 2.61 -7.89 -1.86
C ILE A 59 2.81 -6.56 -1.19
N GLY A 60 1.89 -5.63 -1.37
CA GLY A 60 1.97 -4.31 -0.75
C GLY A 60 0.63 -3.80 -0.27
N HIS A 61 0.64 -3.04 0.83
CA HIS A 61 -0.53 -2.40 1.41
C HIS A 61 -0.47 -0.89 1.24
N SER A 62 -1.58 -0.24 0.99
CA SER A 62 -1.70 1.22 0.87
C SER A 62 -0.73 1.78 -0.19
N PHE A 63 0.22 2.67 0.15
CA PHE A 63 1.28 3.08 -0.77
C PHE A 63 2.18 1.92 -1.21
N GLY A 64 2.39 0.91 -0.36
CA GLY A 64 3.03 -0.34 -0.76
C GLY A 64 2.27 -1.07 -1.86
N GLY A 65 0.94 -1.02 -1.84
CA GLY A 65 0.07 -1.56 -2.89
C GLY A 65 0.16 -0.79 -4.22
N LEU A 66 0.36 0.53 -4.18
CA LEU A 66 0.70 1.33 -5.36
C LEU A 66 2.08 0.92 -5.90
N ILE A 67 3.07 0.80 -5.03
CA ILE A 67 4.44 0.41 -5.41
C ILE A 67 4.46 -1.00 -6.00
N ALA A 68 3.72 -1.96 -5.44
CA ALA A 68 3.56 -3.30 -6.00
C ALA A 68 3.02 -3.24 -7.43
N GLN A 69 2.04 -2.38 -7.71
CA GLN A 69 1.51 -2.16 -9.05
C GLN A 69 2.55 -1.52 -9.99
N VAL A 70 3.36 -0.56 -9.49
CA VAL A 70 4.46 0.06 -10.27
C VAL A 70 5.49 -1.01 -10.67
N ILE A 71 5.94 -1.83 -9.72
CA ILE A 71 6.91 -2.91 -9.92
C ILE A 71 6.37 -3.94 -10.91
N LEU A 72 5.13 -4.38 -10.73
CA LEU A 72 4.47 -5.32 -11.64
C LEU A 72 4.33 -4.73 -13.05
N GLY A 73 3.95 -3.45 -13.17
CA GLY A 73 3.88 -2.73 -14.45
C GLY A 73 5.23 -2.59 -15.16
N ARG A 74 6.36 -2.62 -14.43
CA ARG A 74 7.71 -2.67 -14.97
C ARG A 74 8.10 -4.07 -15.50
N GLY A 75 7.30 -5.11 -15.22
CA GLY A 75 7.56 -6.48 -15.67
C GLY A 75 8.66 -7.20 -14.88
N ILE A 76 8.96 -6.77 -13.67
CA ILE A 76 10.05 -7.33 -12.83
C ILE A 76 9.52 -8.14 -11.64
N ALA A 77 8.23 -8.49 -11.63
CA ALA A 77 7.61 -9.36 -10.64
C ALA A 77 6.76 -10.44 -11.31
N ALA A 78 6.74 -11.63 -10.72
CA ALA A 78 5.96 -12.77 -11.19
C ALA A 78 4.45 -12.57 -11.00
N ALA A 79 4.05 -11.91 -9.90
CA ALA A 79 2.67 -11.52 -9.60
C ALA A 79 2.63 -10.33 -8.65
N GLY A 80 1.46 -9.70 -8.53
CA GLY A 80 1.22 -8.60 -7.60
C GLY A 80 -0.04 -8.79 -6.76
N ILE A 81 0.03 -8.45 -5.48
CA ILE A 81 -1.14 -8.29 -4.60
C ILE A 81 -1.09 -6.88 -4.01
N ALA A 82 -2.04 -6.05 -4.41
CA ALA A 82 -2.17 -4.68 -3.97
C ALA A 82 -3.34 -4.58 -2.97
N ILE A 83 -3.03 -4.55 -1.68
CA ILE A 83 -4.00 -4.54 -0.58
C ILE A 83 -4.36 -3.09 -0.27
N ASP A 84 -5.64 -2.73 -0.43
CA ASP A 84 -6.18 -1.38 -0.18
C ASP A 84 -5.25 -0.27 -0.73
N PRO A 85 -4.86 -0.35 -2.04
CA PRO A 85 -3.78 0.46 -2.57
C PRO A 85 -4.15 1.94 -2.67
N ALA A 86 -3.14 2.80 -2.48
CA ALA A 86 -3.23 4.19 -2.92
C ALA A 86 -3.49 4.24 -4.45
N PRO A 87 -4.24 5.25 -4.95
CA PRO A 87 -4.68 5.29 -6.33
C PRO A 87 -3.51 5.50 -7.31
N ILE A 88 -3.57 4.77 -8.43
CA ILE A 88 -2.66 5.00 -9.56
C ILE A 88 -3.06 6.26 -10.33
N LYS A 89 -2.12 6.85 -11.08
CA LYS A 89 -2.39 8.01 -11.96
C LYS A 89 -3.58 7.73 -12.89
N GLY A 90 -4.49 8.70 -12.97
CA GLY A 90 -5.71 8.62 -13.78
C GLY A 90 -6.94 8.06 -13.06
N VAL A 91 -6.83 7.78 -11.76
CA VAL A 91 -7.98 7.57 -10.88
C VAL A 91 -8.44 8.94 -10.38
N TRP A 92 -9.68 9.31 -10.70
CA TRP A 92 -10.23 10.66 -10.46
C TRP A 92 -11.16 10.74 -9.24
N GLN A 93 -11.49 9.60 -8.66
CA GLN A 93 -12.38 9.52 -7.51
C GLN A 93 -11.73 10.21 -6.30
N LEU A 94 -12.48 11.08 -5.65
CA LEU A 94 -12.07 11.81 -4.45
C LEU A 94 -13.09 11.57 -3.32
N PRO A 95 -13.10 10.39 -2.70
CA PRO A 95 -14.03 10.09 -1.61
C PRO A 95 -13.82 11.05 -0.43
N ILE A 96 -14.91 11.54 0.17
CA ILE A 96 -14.86 12.49 1.30
C ILE A 96 -14.08 11.90 2.48
N SER A 97 -14.23 10.59 2.75
CA SER A 97 -13.47 9.91 3.80
C SER A 97 -11.97 9.97 3.56
N ALA A 98 -11.53 9.72 2.32
CA ALA A 98 -10.11 9.79 1.96
C ALA A 98 -9.56 11.21 2.05
N LEU A 99 -10.31 12.22 1.64
CA LEU A 99 -9.93 13.62 1.80
C LEU A 99 -9.76 13.98 3.28
N LYS A 100 -10.72 13.58 4.14
CA LYS A 100 -10.65 13.81 5.58
C LYS A 100 -9.47 13.06 6.23
N ALA A 101 -9.23 11.80 5.84
CA ALA A 101 -8.11 11.01 6.34
C ALA A 101 -6.73 11.59 5.90
N SER A 102 -6.67 12.21 4.72
CA SER A 102 -5.45 12.81 4.17
C SER A 102 -5.18 14.23 4.67
N PHE A 103 -6.18 14.91 5.20
CA PHE A 103 -6.09 16.32 5.60
C PHE A 103 -4.99 16.62 6.64
N PRO A 104 -4.70 15.77 7.64
CA PRO A 104 -3.58 15.98 8.56
C PRO A 104 -2.23 16.19 7.87
N VAL A 105 -2.05 15.60 6.69
CA VAL A 105 -0.82 15.75 5.89
C VAL A 105 -0.99 16.85 4.85
N LEU A 106 -2.03 16.76 4.01
CA LEU A 106 -2.24 17.66 2.87
C LEU A 106 -2.64 19.09 3.27
N GLY A 107 -3.23 19.28 4.43
CA GLY A 107 -3.64 20.59 4.95
C GLY A 107 -2.49 21.55 5.25
N ASN A 108 -1.24 21.06 5.27
CA ASN A 108 -0.07 21.89 5.44
C ASN A 108 0.97 21.58 4.33
N PRO A 109 1.22 22.50 3.37
CA PRO A 109 2.13 22.26 2.25
C PRO A 109 3.59 22.00 2.68
N PHE A 110 4.00 22.45 3.85
CA PHE A 110 5.34 22.15 4.38
C PHE A 110 5.54 20.66 4.70
N ASN A 111 4.46 19.91 4.87
CA ASN A 111 4.52 18.47 5.07
C ASN A 111 5.01 17.69 3.83
N LEU A 112 5.02 18.30 2.66
CA LEU A 112 5.61 17.72 1.45
C LEU A 112 7.04 17.21 1.69
N LYS A 113 7.84 17.93 2.48
CA LYS A 113 9.24 17.61 2.75
C LYS A 113 9.48 17.04 4.15
N LYS A 114 8.43 16.77 4.91
CA LYS A 114 8.51 16.28 6.30
C LYS A 114 7.99 14.86 6.42
N ALA A 115 8.37 14.21 7.50
CA ALA A 115 7.64 13.06 8.03
C ALA A 115 6.55 13.56 8.99
N VAL A 116 5.38 12.95 8.91
CA VAL A 116 4.20 13.33 9.67
C VAL A 116 3.71 12.13 10.49
N SER A 117 3.48 12.35 11.78
CA SER A 117 2.84 11.40 12.68
C SER A 117 1.36 11.75 12.82
N LEU A 118 0.50 10.75 12.81
CA LEU A 118 -0.93 10.94 13.09
C LEU A 118 -1.17 10.96 14.60
N THR A 119 -2.11 11.79 15.05
CA THR A 119 -2.67 11.66 16.39
C THR A 119 -3.54 10.40 16.48
N TYR A 120 -3.84 9.94 17.71
CA TYR A 120 -4.73 8.79 17.90
C TYR A 120 -6.08 8.96 17.18
N ASN A 121 -6.73 10.11 17.29
CA ASN A 121 -8.02 10.35 16.65
C ASN A 121 -7.94 10.31 15.12
N GLN A 122 -6.85 10.79 14.54
CA GLN A 122 -6.60 10.73 13.09
C GLN A 122 -6.36 9.29 12.64
N PHE A 123 -5.55 8.54 13.38
CA PHE A 123 -5.32 7.12 13.14
C PHE A 123 -6.61 6.31 13.31
N ARG A 124 -7.35 6.53 14.39
CA ARG A 124 -8.64 5.88 14.65
C ARG A 124 -9.63 6.11 13.52
N TYR A 125 -9.72 7.33 13.01
CA TYR A 125 -10.60 7.64 11.89
C TYR A 125 -10.17 6.96 10.59
N GLY A 126 -8.90 7.00 10.24
CA GLY A 126 -8.40 6.52 8.95
C GLY A 126 -8.12 5.03 8.92
N PHE A 127 -7.29 4.55 9.84
CA PHE A 127 -6.78 3.18 9.83
C PHE A 127 -7.66 2.19 10.59
N ALA A 128 -8.10 2.59 11.79
CA ALA A 128 -8.68 1.65 12.76
C ALA A 128 -10.17 1.89 13.00
N ASN A 129 -10.87 2.50 12.02
CA ASN A 129 -12.28 2.84 12.14
C ASN A 129 -13.22 1.61 12.18
N ALA A 130 -12.77 0.46 11.74
CA ALA A 130 -13.56 -0.76 11.63
C ALA A 130 -13.24 -1.82 12.71
N VAL A 131 -12.38 -1.51 13.68
CA VAL A 131 -12.04 -2.40 14.80
C VAL A 131 -12.55 -1.84 16.12
N PRO A 132 -12.66 -2.64 17.21
CA PRO A 132 -12.98 -2.15 18.55
C PRO A 132 -11.99 -1.08 19.03
N GLU A 133 -12.44 -0.23 19.98
CA GLU A 133 -11.64 0.87 20.51
C GLU A 133 -10.34 0.41 21.18
N GLU A 134 -10.40 -0.70 21.93
CA GLU A 134 -9.24 -1.28 22.61
C GLU A 134 -8.17 -1.71 21.59
N GLU A 135 -8.58 -2.47 20.58
CA GLU A 135 -7.70 -2.90 19.49
C GLU A 135 -7.12 -1.70 18.72
N ALA A 136 -7.92 -0.67 18.47
CA ALA A 136 -7.45 0.54 17.81
C ALA A 136 -6.32 1.23 18.59
N ARG A 137 -6.36 1.24 19.92
CA ARG A 137 -5.30 1.79 20.78
C ARG A 137 -4.05 0.94 20.71
N GLU A 138 -4.17 -0.38 20.80
CA GLU A 138 -3.03 -1.30 20.66
C GLU A 138 -2.34 -1.13 19.31
N LEU A 139 -3.11 -1.08 18.22
CA LEU A 139 -2.58 -0.87 16.88
C LEU A 139 -1.87 0.48 16.74
N TYR A 140 -2.43 1.54 17.33
CA TYR A 140 -1.82 2.87 17.33
C TYR A 140 -0.48 2.87 18.06
N GLU A 141 -0.44 2.33 19.27
CA GLU A 141 0.78 2.28 20.08
C GLU A 141 1.86 1.43 19.44
N ARG A 142 1.47 0.30 18.87
CA ARG A 142 2.39 -0.69 18.32
C ARG A 142 2.93 -0.29 16.94
N TRP A 143 2.13 0.32 16.07
CA TRP A 143 2.46 0.44 14.65
C TRP A 143 2.58 1.87 14.13
N THR A 144 2.09 2.88 14.85
CA THR A 144 2.14 4.25 14.33
C THR A 144 3.56 4.81 14.40
N ILE A 145 4.10 5.13 13.24
CA ILE A 145 5.40 5.78 13.05
C ILE A 145 5.23 7.03 12.18
N PRO A 146 6.19 7.97 12.20
CA PRO A 146 6.23 9.06 11.24
C PRO A 146 6.35 8.52 9.81
N ALA A 147 5.54 9.03 8.89
CA ALA A 147 5.58 8.64 7.48
C ALA A 147 5.89 9.86 6.58
N PRO A 148 6.60 9.70 5.45
CA PRO A 148 6.90 10.80 4.55
C PRO A 148 5.60 11.36 3.96
N GLY A 149 5.44 12.70 4.00
CA GLY A 149 4.26 13.36 3.42
C GLY A 149 4.26 13.32 1.89
N ARG A 150 5.46 13.31 1.27
CA ARG A 150 5.63 13.43 -0.18
C ARG A 150 4.80 12.45 -1.02
N PRO A 151 4.72 11.13 -0.71
CA PRO A 151 3.90 10.20 -1.48
C PRO A 151 2.43 10.62 -1.54
N LEU A 152 1.89 11.17 -0.45
CA LEU A 152 0.50 11.61 -0.41
C LEU A 152 0.26 12.86 -1.28
N PHE A 153 1.19 13.82 -1.28
CA PHE A 153 1.14 14.95 -2.21
C PHE A 153 1.29 14.51 -3.67
N GLN A 154 2.17 13.55 -3.95
CA GLN A 154 2.33 12.97 -5.29
C GLN A 154 1.04 12.27 -5.76
N ALA A 155 0.37 11.53 -4.90
CA ALA A 155 -0.92 10.91 -5.21
C ALA A 155 -2.03 11.95 -5.41
N ALA A 156 -2.11 12.95 -4.55
CA ALA A 156 -3.13 14.02 -4.64
C ALA A 156 -3.00 14.87 -5.90
N THR A 157 -1.78 15.09 -6.41
CA THR A 157 -1.51 15.89 -7.61
C THR A 157 -1.31 15.08 -8.88
N ALA A 158 -1.31 13.75 -8.80
CA ALA A 158 -1.00 12.83 -9.91
C ALA A 158 -1.85 13.04 -11.16
N THR A 159 -3.07 13.53 -10.98
CA THR A 159 -4.01 13.82 -12.07
C THR A 159 -3.57 15.00 -12.94
N PHE A 160 -2.98 16.03 -12.32
CA PHE A 160 -2.62 17.28 -12.99
C PHE A 160 -1.14 17.34 -13.34
N ALA A 161 -0.28 16.81 -12.46
CA ALA A 161 1.17 16.88 -12.61
C ALA A 161 1.81 15.60 -12.05
N GLY A 162 3.05 15.35 -12.48
CA GLY A 162 3.83 14.22 -11.98
C GLY A 162 3.53 12.89 -12.68
N SER A 163 4.47 11.98 -12.52
CA SER A 163 4.40 10.63 -13.09
C SER A 163 4.68 9.53 -12.07
N GLU A 164 4.91 9.91 -10.83
CA GLU A 164 5.41 9.02 -9.77
C GLU A 164 4.41 7.91 -9.43
N THR A 165 3.10 8.17 -9.54
CA THR A 165 2.05 7.16 -9.35
C THR A 165 1.60 6.48 -10.65
N LYS A 166 2.31 6.75 -11.76
CA LYS A 166 2.01 6.12 -13.05
C LYS A 166 2.40 4.66 -13.05
N VAL A 167 1.47 3.81 -13.45
CA VAL A 167 1.66 2.37 -13.65
C VAL A 167 1.53 2.06 -15.14
N ASN A 168 2.38 1.19 -15.67
CA ASN A 168 2.22 0.66 -17.02
C ASN A 168 1.13 -0.43 -17.00
N THR A 169 -0.12 0.00 -17.06
CA THR A 169 -1.30 -0.89 -17.02
C THR A 169 -1.52 -1.66 -18.32
N ALA A 170 -0.84 -1.26 -19.40
CA ALA A 170 -0.90 -1.90 -20.71
C ALA A 170 0.18 -2.98 -20.90
N ASN A 171 1.08 -3.19 -19.93
CA ASN A 171 2.11 -4.22 -20.04
C ASN A 171 1.47 -5.62 -20.17
N THR A 172 1.67 -6.27 -21.30
CA THR A 172 1.15 -7.62 -21.61
C THR A 172 2.05 -8.76 -21.12
N THR A 173 3.27 -8.44 -20.66
CA THR A 173 4.25 -9.40 -20.15
C THR A 173 4.35 -9.42 -18.63
N ARG A 174 3.56 -8.61 -17.92
CA ARG A 174 3.49 -8.63 -16.46
C ARG A 174 2.80 -9.88 -15.95
N GLY A 175 3.05 -10.25 -14.71
CA GLY A 175 2.27 -11.28 -14.03
C GLY A 175 0.84 -10.84 -13.66
N PRO A 176 0.01 -11.76 -13.12
CA PRO A 176 -1.34 -11.46 -12.66
C PRO A 176 -1.34 -10.48 -11.48
N LEU A 177 -2.45 -9.74 -11.29
CA LEU A 177 -2.63 -8.76 -10.23
C LEU A 177 -3.94 -9.01 -9.48
N LEU A 178 -3.86 -9.12 -8.16
CA LEU A 178 -4.99 -9.00 -7.26
C LEU A 178 -4.99 -7.61 -6.63
N ILE A 179 -6.09 -6.89 -6.75
CA ILE A 179 -6.36 -5.65 -6.01
C ILE A 179 -7.39 -5.97 -4.94
N THR A 180 -7.21 -5.50 -3.72
CA THR A 180 -8.23 -5.67 -2.68
C THR A 180 -8.77 -4.33 -2.19
N GLY A 181 -9.87 -4.38 -1.45
CA GLY A 181 -10.47 -3.21 -0.81
C GLY A 181 -11.21 -3.61 0.46
N GLY A 182 -10.97 -2.91 1.56
CA GLY A 182 -11.79 -2.98 2.77
C GLY A 182 -13.08 -2.17 2.58
N GLU A 183 -14.25 -2.78 2.85
CA GLU A 183 -15.55 -2.12 2.64
C GLU A 183 -15.69 -0.81 3.42
N LYS A 184 -15.12 -0.75 4.63
CA LYS A 184 -15.17 0.40 5.54
C LYS A 184 -13.89 1.24 5.52
N ASP A 185 -13.00 1.03 4.58
CA ASP A 185 -11.74 1.77 4.51
C ASP A 185 -12.00 3.26 4.25
N HIS A 186 -11.51 4.12 5.15
CA HIS A 186 -11.61 5.57 5.02
C HIS A 186 -10.41 6.20 4.29
N ILE A 187 -9.27 5.53 4.21
CA ILE A 187 -8.05 6.02 3.54
C ILE A 187 -8.08 5.69 2.06
N ALA A 188 -8.27 4.42 1.73
CA ALA A 188 -8.36 3.92 0.37
C ALA A 188 -9.71 3.20 0.13
N PRO A 189 -10.85 3.92 0.18
CA PRO A 189 -12.16 3.31 -0.04
C PRO A 189 -12.19 2.44 -1.30
N PRO A 190 -12.93 1.34 -1.31
CA PRO A 190 -12.87 0.33 -2.37
C PRO A 190 -13.22 0.87 -3.77
N ILE A 191 -13.84 2.04 -3.87
CA ILE A 191 -14.07 2.73 -5.14
C ILE A 191 -12.75 3.09 -5.84
N LEU A 192 -11.66 3.37 -5.09
CA LEU A 192 -10.35 3.69 -5.65
C LEU A 192 -9.71 2.44 -6.27
N GLY A 193 -9.74 1.31 -5.57
CA GLY A 193 -9.26 0.02 -6.09
C GLY A 193 -10.04 -0.43 -7.33
N LYS A 194 -11.38 -0.31 -7.30
CA LYS A 194 -12.23 -0.60 -8.47
C LYS A 194 -11.97 0.34 -9.64
N ALA A 195 -11.66 1.62 -9.39
CA ALA A 195 -11.29 2.57 -10.42
C ALA A 195 -9.90 2.27 -11.00
N SER A 196 -8.95 1.84 -10.16
CA SER A 196 -7.64 1.37 -10.60
C SER A 196 -7.76 0.14 -11.49
N LEU A 197 -8.58 -0.85 -11.12
CA LEU A 197 -8.86 -2.04 -11.94
C LEU A 197 -9.28 -1.66 -13.36
N LYS A 198 -10.17 -0.68 -13.52
CA LYS A 198 -10.66 -0.23 -14.84
C LYS A 198 -9.59 0.41 -15.72
N LYS A 199 -8.41 0.73 -15.19
CA LYS A 199 -7.29 1.27 -15.96
C LYS A 199 -6.43 0.18 -16.60
N TYR A 200 -6.53 -1.05 -16.12
CA TYR A 200 -5.82 -2.17 -16.70
C TYR A 200 -6.53 -2.63 -17.98
N ASN A 201 -5.84 -2.46 -19.10
CA ASN A 201 -6.32 -2.75 -20.45
C ASN A 201 -5.50 -3.81 -21.17
N SER A 202 -4.59 -4.48 -20.45
CA SER A 202 -3.87 -5.67 -20.96
C SER A 202 -4.74 -6.92 -20.84
N SER A 203 -4.42 -7.96 -21.62
CA SER A 203 -5.06 -9.28 -21.52
C SER A 203 -4.68 -10.07 -20.26
N VAL A 204 -3.72 -9.56 -19.48
CA VAL A 204 -3.24 -10.22 -18.26
C VAL A 204 -4.28 -10.07 -17.14
N ILE A 205 -4.49 -11.15 -16.41
CA ILE A 205 -5.45 -11.24 -15.31
C ILE A 205 -5.24 -10.09 -14.32
N THR A 206 -6.33 -9.38 -14.05
CA THR A 206 -6.41 -8.37 -12.98
C THR A 206 -7.76 -8.53 -12.30
N GLU A 207 -7.75 -8.82 -11.02
CA GLU A 207 -8.93 -9.14 -10.23
C GLU A 207 -9.09 -8.18 -9.07
N PHE A 208 -10.33 -8.06 -8.56
CA PHE A 208 -10.64 -7.25 -7.39
C PHE A 208 -11.41 -8.07 -6.36
N LYS A 209 -10.94 -8.04 -5.10
CA LYS A 209 -11.62 -8.63 -3.94
C LYS A 209 -12.03 -7.57 -2.94
N LEU A 210 -13.30 -7.56 -2.56
CA LEU A 210 -13.82 -6.75 -1.45
C LEU A 210 -13.85 -7.59 -0.17
N PHE A 211 -13.30 -7.05 0.93
CA PHE A 211 -13.42 -7.62 2.26
C PHE A 211 -14.51 -6.87 3.04
N GLY A 212 -15.60 -7.57 3.32
CA GLY A 212 -16.76 -7.02 4.02
C GLY A 212 -16.44 -6.61 5.46
N GLY A 213 -16.94 -5.45 5.89
CA GLY A 213 -16.77 -4.96 7.26
C GLY A 213 -15.35 -4.51 7.64
N ARG A 214 -14.35 -4.64 6.74
CA ARG A 214 -12.94 -4.35 7.04
C ARG A 214 -12.57 -2.89 6.73
N GLY A 215 -11.68 -2.32 7.53
CA GLY A 215 -11.07 -1.00 7.34
C GLY A 215 -9.64 -1.11 6.82
N HIS A 216 -8.91 0.01 6.86
CA HIS A 216 -7.53 0.08 6.34
C HIS A 216 -6.51 -0.75 7.15
N SER A 217 -6.84 -1.11 8.41
CA SER A 217 -6.00 -1.95 9.28
C SER A 217 -6.01 -3.45 8.93
N LEU A 218 -6.72 -3.87 7.90
CA LEU A 218 -7.03 -5.28 7.58
C LEU A 218 -5.81 -6.22 7.46
N ILE A 219 -4.60 -5.70 7.35
CA ILE A 219 -3.36 -6.49 7.31
C ILE A 219 -2.75 -6.74 8.70
N VAL A 220 -3.17 -6.01 9.73
CA VAL A 220 -2.58 -6.06 11.09
C VAL A 220 -3.60 -6.21 12.21
N ASP A 221 -4.91 -6.04 11.94
CA ASP A 221 -5.98 -6.21 12.90
C ASP A 221 -6.32 -7.70 13.13
N HIS A 222 -7.21 -8.00 14.09
CA HIS A 222 -7.60 -9.36 14.46
C HIS A 222 -8.01 -10.26 13.27
N GLY A 223 -8.50 -9.70 12.18
CA GLY A 223 -8.96 -10.43 10.98
C GLY A 223 -7.92 -10.55 9.87
N TRP A 224 -6.66 -10.17 10.07
CA TRP A 224 -5.63 -10.18 9.04
C TRP A 224 -5.46 -11.54 8.33
N LYS A 225 -5.75 -12.64 9.04
CA LYS A 225 -5.63 -14.00 8.48
C LYS A 225 -6.56 -14.23 7.30
N GLU A 226 -7.77 -13.65 7.30
CA GLU A 226 -8.70 -13.74 6.17
C GLU A 226 -8.06 -13.20 4.88
N VAL A 227 -7.41 -12.05 4.98
CA VAL A 227 -6.73 -11.43 3.84
C VAL A 227 -5.54 -12.26 3.37
N ALA A 228 -4.75 -12.78 4.31
CA ALA A 228 -3.59 -13.62 3.99
C ALA A 228 -4.01 -14.95 3.35
N GLN A 229 -5.03 -15.63 3.88
CA GLN A 229 -5.57 -16.87 3.34
C GLN A 229 -6.17 -16.70 1.95
N TYR A 230 -6.93 -15.61 1.72
CA TYR A 230 -7.46 -15.32 0.40
C TYR A 230 -6.33 -15.07 -0.62
N SER A 231 -5.32 -14.30 -0.19
CA SER A 231 -4.14 -14.02 -1.02
C SER A 231 -3.41 -15.30 -1.41
N LEU A 232 -3.18 -16.20 -0.45
CA LEU A 232 -2.56 -17.50 -0.68
C LEU A 232 -3.40 -18.38 -1.63
N ALA A 233 -4.70 -18.47 -1.39
CA ALA A 233 -5.59 -19.25 -2.25
C ALA A 233 -5.60 -18.73 -3.69
N TRP A 234 -5.59 -17.41 -3.85
CA TRP A 234 -5.51 -16.77 -5.17
C TRP A 234 -4.18 -17.06 -5.87
N LEU A 235 -3.04 -17.02 -5.17
CA LEU A 235 -1.75 -17.39 -5.73
C LEU A 235 -1.74 -18.85 -6.21
N ASN A 236 -2.21 -19.77 -5.36
CA ASN A 236 -2.32 -21.19 -5.71
C ASN A 236 -3.21 -21.43 -6.94
N GLU A 237 -4.33 -20.71 -7.06
CA GLU A 237 -5.23 -20.78 -8.23
C GLU A 237 -4.51 -20.32 -9.52
N LYS A 238 -3.56 -19.40 -9.42
CA LYS A 238 -2.77 -18.93 -10.56
C LYS A 238 -1.52 -19.77 -10.82
N GLY A 239 -1.27 -20.81 -10.02
CA GLY A 239 -0.11 -21.70 -10.18
C GLY A 239 1.22 -21.07 -9.72
N LEU A 240 1.14 -20.19 -8.71
CA LEU A 240 2.26 -19.41 -8.19
C LEU A 240 2.62 -19.81 -6.77
#